data_9be46da6e37658a1e4dd0375f87526e9
#
_entry.id   9be46da6e37658a1e4dd0375f87526e9
#
_cell.length_a   1.000
_cell.length_b   1.000
_cell.length_c   1.000
_cell.angle_alpha   90.00
_cell.angle_beta   90.00
_cell.angle_gamma   90.00
#
_symmetry.space_group_name_H-M   'P 1'
#
loop_
_entity.id
_entity.type
_entity.pdbx_description
1 polymer ?
#
loop_
_entity_poly.entity_id
_entity_poly.type
_entity_poly.pdbx_seq_one_letter_code
_entity_poly.pdbx_strand_id
1 'polypeptide(L)'
;MVLEAKTLGTLQKLGLSAYEAKAYTALVALGPTTATVLSVEAAIPRTKIYEALRRLEDKKWITVLKGRPSTYVPHYPREAVEQRRALFCSEVDELSDTLTLLYEQQIEHEALDSLLIRGIDSISAKMMEMVDRARRSILIISPFSSLDEINTLTKKIRKARRKDVTVRVIVTFFDDWTPSREELIAEAFRIVKNDVRVFIDQHDDEDRKIDEQFRHHRFSRWVSTDRREILMAIAEAAEGVTDLERVIAIWISNAAFTQYFAPSDRFDSIWEISKPIT
;
A
#
# COMPACT_ATOMS: atom_id res chain seq x y z
N MET A 1 -6.50 -34.59 24.16
CA MET A 1 -6.72 -33.14 23.90
C MET A 1 -7.14 -32.99 22.45
N VAL A 2 -8.42 -32.68 22.21
CA VAL A 2 -8.92 -32.49 20.84
C VAL A 2 -8.36 -31.18 20.35
N LEU A 3 -7.35 -31.24 19.47
CA LEU A 3 -6.87 -30.10 18.77
C LEU A 3 -7.96 -29.56 17.85
N GLU A 4 -8.35 -28.33 18.07
CA GLU A 4 -9.43 -27.72 17.30
C GLU A 4 -9.12 -27.81 15.81
N ALA A 5 -10.09 -28.20 15.00
CA ALA A 5 -10.01 -28.26 13.54
C ALA A 5 -9.49 -26.93 12.94
N LYS A 6 -9.70 -25.83 13.64
CA LYS A 6 -9.19 -24.49 13.33
C LYS A 6 -7.65 -24.43 13.34
N THR A 7 -6.98 -25.05 14.33
CA THR A 7 -5.50 -25.06 14.41
C THR A 7 -4.89 -25.82 13.24
N LEU A 8 -5.43 -27.02 12.93
CA LEU A 8 -4.97 -27.80 11.78
C LEU A 8 -5.19 -27.06 10.45
N GLY A 9 -6.36 -26.44 10.28
CA GLY A 9 -6.66 -25.63 9.09
C GLY A 9 -5.74 -24.42 8.95
N THR A 10 -5.33 -23.77 10.05
CA THR A 10 -4.39 -22.66 10.02
C THR A 10 -2.97 -23.13 9.64
N LEU A 11 -2.50 -24.25 10.17
CA LEU A 11 -1.23 -24.84 9.78
C LEU A 11 -1.19 -25.25 8.30
N GLN A 12 -2.31 -25.72 7.75
CA GLN A 12 -2.44 -26.00 6.33
C GLN A 12 -2.34 -24.74 5.47
N LYS A 13 -2.93 -23.63 5.89
CA LYS A 13 -2.77 -22.32 5.22
C LYS A 13 -1.32 -21.83 5.24
N LEU A 14 -0.54 -22.22 6.22
CA LEU A 14 0.91 -21.95 6.29
C LEU A 14 1.74 -22.97 5.47
N GLY A 15 1.10 -23.80 4.65
CA GLY A 15 1.76 -24.70 3.70
C GLY A 15 2.11 -26.08 4.23
N LEU A 16 1.51 -26.52 5.36
CA LEU A 16 1.60 -27.90 5.80
C LEU A 16 0.48 -28.76 5.19
N SER A 17 0.81 -29.98 4.80
CA SER A 17 -0.22 -30.95 4.44
C SER A 17 -1.03 -31.40 5.68
N ALA A 18 -2.17 -32.07 5.47
CA ALA A 18 -2.98 -32.55 6.58
C ALA A 18 -2.22 -33.52 7.53
N TYR A 19 -1.33 -34.35 6.98
CA TYR A 19 -0.50 -35.25 7.79
C TYR A 19 0.65 -34.50 8.49
N GLU A 20 1.28 -33.54 7.84
CA GLU A 20 2.31 -32.71 8.46
C GLU A 20 1.74 -31.91 9.63
N ALA A 21 0.57 -31.26 9.44
CA ALA A 21 -0.10 -30.51 10.50
C ALA A 21 -0.43 -31.40 11.72
N LYS A 22 -0.99 -32.59 11.48
CA LYS A 22 -1.29 -33.56 12.56
C LYS A 22 -0.03 -34.02 13.26
N ALA A 23 1.03 -34.42 12.51
CA ALA A 23 2.30 -34.89 13.06
C ALA A 23 2.99 -33.82 13.89
N TYR A 24 3.07 -32.59 13.38
CA TYR A 24 3.68 -31.48 14.11
C TYR A 24 2.94 -31.16 15.40
N THR A 25 1.62 -31.12 15.35
CA THR A 25 0.82 -30.81 16.52
C THR A 25 0.91 -31.87 17.60
N ALA A 26 0.90 -33.16 17.20
CA ALA A 26 1.14 -34.28 18.16
C ALA A 26 2.56 -34.20 18.74
N LEU A 27 3.58 -33.85 17.93
CA LEU A 27 4.94 -33.71 18.38
C LEU A 27 5.12 -32.55 19.38
N VAL A 28 4.45 -31.40 19.15
CA VAL A 28 4.45 -30.29 20.11
C VAL A 28 3.80 -30.67 21.44
N ALA A 29 2.75 -31.48 21.40
CA ALA A 29 2.06 -31.93 22.60
C ALA A 29 2.87 -32.97 23.41
N LEU A 30 3.57 -33.88 22.72
CA LEU A 30 4.32 -34.96 23.36
C LEU A 30 5.77 -34.55 23.74
N GLY A 31 6.33 -33.55 23.06
CA GLY A 31 7.75 -33.28 23.11
C GLY A 31 8.58 -34.27 22.27
N PRO A 32 9.91 -34.33 22.45
CA PRO A 32 10.80 -35.19 21.69
C PRO A 32 10.39 -36.66 21.73
N THR A 33 10.12 -37.28 20.57
CA THR A 33 9.62 -38.65 20.50
C THR A 33 9.96 -39.35 19.18
N THR A 34 9.57 -40.62 19.04
CA THR A 34 9.86 -41.45 17.85
C THR A 34 8.71 -41.42 16.85
N ALA A 35 8.99 -41.76 15.58
CA ALA A 35 7.96 -41.89 14.53
C ALA A 35 6.85 -42.91 14.87
N THR A 36 7.19 -43.96 15.58
CA THR A 36 6.20 -45.00 15.97
C THR A 36 5.16 -44.44 16.93
N VAL A 37 5.59 -43.70 17.93
CA VAL A 37 4.68 -43.06 18.91
C VAL A 37 3.84 -41.99 18.20
N LEU A 38 4.44 -41.16 17.36
CA LEU A 38 3.73 -40.13 16.59
C LEU A 38 2.69 -40.71 15.64
N SER A 39 3.00 -41.85 14.99
CA SER A 39 2.04 -42.52 14.10
C SER A 39 0.74 -42.91 14.83
N VAL A 40 0.86 -43.37 16.08
CA VAL A 40 -0.30 -43.73 16.91
C VAL A 40 -1.04 -42.49 17.39
N GLU A 41 -0.33 -41.53 17.99
CA GLU A 41 -0.93 -40.33 18.59
C GLU A 41 -1.61 -39.40 17.57
N ALA A 42 -0.94 -39.21 16.41
CA ALA A 42 -1.51 -38.39 15.35
C ALA A 42 -2.51 -39.12 14.45
N ALA A 43 -2.78 -40.40 14.71
CA ALA A 43 -3.58 -41.27 13.87
C ALA A 43 -3.17 -41.23 12.38
N ILE A 44 -1.85 -41.33 12.11
CA ILE A 44 -1.25 -41.31 10.78
C ILE A 44 -0.73 -42.72 10.46
N PRO A 45 -1.05 -43.29 9.27
CA PRO A 45 -0.52 -44.58 8.86
C PRO A 45 1.02 -44.61 8.90
N ARG A 46 1.61 -45.73 9.35
CA ARG A 46 3.07 -45.89 9.44
C ARG A 46 3.83 -45.61 8.13
N THR A 47 3.19 -45.91 7.01
CA THR A 47 3.74 -45.64 5.68
C THR A 47 3.82 -44.16 5.35
N LYS A 48 2.98 -43.32 6.00
CA LYS A 48 2.88 -41.86 5.74
C LYS A 48 3.59 -41.01 6.78
N ILE A 49 3.81 -41.51 8.00
CA ILE A 49 4.42 -40.71 9.05
C ILE A 49 5.87 -40.29 8.71
N TYR A 50 6.65 -41.21 8.15
CA TYR A 50 8.04 -40.91 7.77
C TYR A 50 8.15 -39.85 6.66
N GLU A 51 7.25 -39.89 5.69
CA GLU A 51 7.17 -38.89 4.64
C GLU A 51 6.80 -37.51 5.23
N ALA A 52 5.80 -37.46 6.12
CA ALA A 52 5.39 -36.25 6.79
C ALA A 52 6.52 -35.64 7.66
N LEU A 53 7.23 -36.48 8.42
CA LEU A 53 8.34 -36.05 9.26
C LEU A 53 9.51 -35.54 8.43
N ARG A 54 9.85 -36.18 7.32
CA ARG A 54 10.89 -35.68 6.41
C ARG A 54 10.54 -34.30 5.85
N ARG A 55 9.30 -34.11 5.38
CA ARG A 55 8.83 -32.82 4.88
C ARG A 55 8.80 -31.74 5.95
N LEU A 56 8.48 -32.09 7.21
CA LEU A 56 8.55 -31.17 8.34
C LEU A 56 9.98 -30.74 8.63
N GLU A 57 10.97 -31.66 8.51
CA GLU A 57 12.38 -31.36 8.65
C GLU A 57 12.85 -30.44 7.50
N ASP A 58 12.52 -30.76 6.24
CA ASP A 58 12.84 -29.95 5.06
C ASP A 58 12.30 -28.50 5.19
N LYS A 59 11.10 -28.38 5.78
CA LYS A 59 10.45 -27.08 6.06
C LYS A 59 10.93 -26.40 7.35
N LYS A 60 11.88 -26.99 8.07
CA LYS A 60 12.45 -26.47 9.34
C LYS A 60 11.43 -26.30 10.48
N TRP A 61 10.44 -27.18 10.54
CA TRP A 61 9.49 -27.25 11.66
C TRP A 61 9.97 -28.15 12.79
N ILE A 62 10.86 -29.09 12.47
CA ILE A 62 11.40 -30.08 13.40
C ILE A 62 12.88 -30.32 13.14
N THR A 63 13.58 -30.88 14.13
CA THR A 63 14.93 -31.42 13.99
C THR A 63 14.90 -32.93 14.24
N VAL A 64 15.68 -33.68 13.46
CA VAL A 64 15.84 -35.13 13.64
C VAL A 64 17.15 -35.42 14.34
N LEU A 65 17.05 -36.01 15.52
CA LEU A 65 18.21 -36.56 16.25
C LEU A 65 18.41 -38.00 15.79
N LYS A 66 19.52 -38.21 15.08
CA LYS A 66 19.88 -39.53 14.56
C LYS A 66 20.19 -40.50 15.71
N GLY A 67 19.48 -41.63 15.72
CA GLY A 67 19.61 -42.69 16.74
C GLY A 67 18.96 -43.97 16.26
N ARG A 68 18.90 -44.98 17.11
CA ARG A 68 18.19 -46.25 16.86
C ARG A 68 17.27 -46.54 18.04
N PRO A 69 16.01 -46.07 17.99
CA PRO A 69 15.32 -45.33 16.94
C PRO A 69 15.69 -43.82 16.88
N SER A 70 15.45 -43.16 15.74
CA SER A 70 15.58 -41.72 15.62
C SER A 70 14.54 -40.98 16.43
N THR A 71 14.91 -39.84 17.02
CA THR A 71 14.04 -38.99 17.82
C THR A 71 13.77 -37.69 17.07
N TYR A 72 12.53 -37.26 17.04
CA TYR A 72 12.05 -36.04 16.40
C TYR A 72 11.76 -34.99 17.46
N VAL A 73 12.29 -33.77 17.24
CA VAL A 73 12.19 -32.66 18.19
C VAL A 73 11.50 -31.50 17.50
N PRO A 74 10.39 -30.95 18.04
CA PRO A 74 9.75 -29.79 17.45
C PRO A 74 10.61 -28.54 17.68
N HIS A 75 10.68 -27.67 16.69
CA HIS A 75 11.17 -26.30 16.93
C HIS A 75 10.17 -25.54 17.79
N TYR A 76 10.64 -24.49 18.46
CA TYR A 76 9.78 -23.68 19.29
C TYR A 76 8.61 -23.11 18.43
N PRO A 77 7.34 -23.41 18.78
CA PRO A 77 6.21 -23.17 17.88
C PRO A 77 6.08 -21.72 17.42
N ARG A 78 6.35 -20.77 18.30
CA ARG A 78 6.28 -19.36 17.96
C ARG A 78 7.30 -18.99 16.88
N GLU A 79 8.53 -19.44 17.01
CA GLU A 79 9.59 -19.16 16.03
C GLU A 79 9.31 -19.84 14.68
N ALA A 80 8.89 -21.11 14.70
CA ALA A 80 8.56 -21.84 13.48
C ALA A 80 7.40 -21.18 12.70
N VAL A 81 6.38 -20.73 13.41
CA VAL A 81 5.22 -20.03 12.81
C VAL A 81 5.63 -18.64 12.28
N GLU A 82 6.40 -17.85 13.04
CA GLU A 82 6.85 -16.53 12.62
C GLU A 82 7.77 -16.62 11.40
N GLN A 83 8.70 -17.56 11.39
CA GLN A 83 9.59 -17.79 10.25
C GLN A 83 8.80 -18.16 8.98
N ARG A 84 7.83 -19.07 9.09
CA ARG A 84 7.00 -19.45 7.95
C ARG A 84 6.09 -18.32 7.47
N ARG A 85 5.56 -17.53 8.39
CA ARG A 85 4.78 -16.33 8.06
C ARG A 85 5.61 -15.33 7.26
N ALA A 86 6.84 -15.06 7.69
CA ALA A 86 7.72 -14.13 6.98
C ALA A 86 8.02 -14.61 5.55
N LEU A 87 8.34 -15.91 5.38
CA LEU A 87 8.56 -16.51 4.07
C LEU A 87 7.29 -16.43 3.19
N PHE A 88 6.13 -16.73 3.76
CA PHE A 88 4.86 -16.69 3.02
C PHE A 88 4.52 -15.27 2.57
N CYS A 89 4.72 -14.27 3.42
CA CYS A 89 4.53 -12.86 3.01
C CYS A 89 5.46 -12.47 1.86
N SER A 90 6.73 -12.88 1.91
CA SER A 90 7.69 -12.63 0.83
C SER A 90 7.29 -13.33 -0.48
N GLU A 91 6.83 -14.59 -0.41
CA GLU A 91 6.32 -15.34 -1.57
C GLU A 91 5.08 -14.65 -2.21
N VAL A 92 4.18 -14.13 -1.37
CA VAL A 92 2.97 -13.41 -1.83
C VAL A 92 3.32 -12.06 -2.44
N ASP A 93 4.26 -11.32 -1.86
CA ASP A 93 4.72 -10.03 -2.38
C ASP A 93 5.39 -10.22 -3.76
N GLU A 94 6.27 -11.22 -3.90
CA GLU A 94 6.94 -11.56 -5.16
C GLU A 94 5.93 -12.03 -6.24
N LEU A 95 4.94 -12.82 -5.85
CA LEU A 95 3.85 -13.24 -6.75
C LEU A 95 3.03 -12.04 -7.22
N SER A 96 2.68 -11.14 -6.30
CA SER A 96 1.95 -9.91 -6.62
C SER A 96 2.71 -9.06 -7.63
N ASP A 97 4.02 -8.86 -7.41
CA ASP A 97 4.87 -8.10 -8.33
C ASP A 97 4.95 -8.76 -9.71
N THR A 98 5.10 -10.10 -9.73
CA THR A 98 5.16 -10.87 -10.99
C THR A 98 3.86 -10.79 -11.78
N LEU A 99 2.72 -10.98 -11.11
CA LEU A 99 1.41 -10.91 -11.75
C LEU A 99 1.09 -9.49 -12.24
N THR A 100 1.49 -8.48 -11.46
CA THR A 100 1.34 -7.07 -11.87
C THR A 100 2.17 -6.78 -13.12
N LEU A 101 3.41 -7.27 -13.18
CA LEU A 101 4.26 -7.11 -14.36
C LEU A 101 3.67 -7.78 -15.61
N LEU A 102 3.16 -9.01 -15.46
CA LEU A 102 2.50 -9.74 -16.56
C LEU A 102 1.23 -9.01 -17.03
N TYR A 103 0.45 -8.50 -16.10
CA TYR A 103 -0.75 -7.72 -16.41
C TYR A 103 -0.40 -6.42 -17.14
N GLU A 104 0.62 -5.70 -16.68
CA GLU A 104 1.09 -4.47 -17.32
C GLU A 104 1.64 -4.72 -18.72
N GLN A 105 2.37 -5.82 -18.96
CA GLN A 105 2.86 -6.20 -20.30
C GLN A 105 1.73 -6.50 -21.29
N GLN A 106 0.61 -7.04 -20.82
CA GLN A 106 -0.56 -7.31 -21.67
C GLN A 106 -1.28 -6.02 -22.07
N ILE A 107 -1.23 -4.99 -21.23
CA ILE A 107 -1.87 -3.68 -21.45
C ILE A 107 -1.02 -2.77 -22.34
N GLU A 108 0.31 -2.94 -22.41
CA GLU A 108 1.17 -2.10 -23.27
C GLU A 108 0.82 -2.16 -24.76
N HIS A 109 -0.04 -3.07 -25.18
CA HIS A 109 -0.45 -3.19 -26.60
C HIS A 109 -1.77 -2.51 -26.95
N GLU A 110 -2.62 -2.10 -26.02
CA GLU A 110 -3.88 -1.39 -26.35
C GLU A 110 -4.31 -0.40 -25.27
N ALA A 111 -4.57 0.83 -25.74
CA ALA A 111 -5.37 1.88 -25.11
C ALA A 111 -4.75 2.69 -23.96
N LEU A 112 -5.04 3.98 -23.99
CA LEU A 112 -5.02 4.90 -22.87
C LEU A 112 -5.75 4.28 -21.67
N ASP A 113 -5.02 3.79 -20.67
CA ASP A 113 -5.63 3.39 -19.42
C ASP A 113 -6.19 4.62 -18.72
N SER A 114 -7.48 4.79 -18.80
CA SER A 114 -8.18 5.87 -18.14
C SER A 114 -9.32 5.33 -17.29
N LEU A 115 -9.48 5.88 -16.11
CA LEU A 115 -10.54 5.53 -15.18
C LEU A 115 -11.25 6.79 -14.69
N LEU A 116 -12.58 6.81 -14.82
CA LEU A 116 -13.41 7.83 -14.20
C LEU A 116 -13.75 7.40 -12.77
N ILE A 117 -13.33 8.20 -11.79
CA ILE A 117 -13.49 7.92 -10.36
C ILE A 117 -14.46 8.94 -9.78
N ARG A 118 -15.41 8.48 -8.97
CA ARG A 118 -16.38 9.34 -8.29
C ARG A 118 -16.26 9.21 -6.78
N GLY A 119 -16.42 10.32 -6.09
CA GLY A 119 -16.39 10.42 -4.63
C GLY A 119 -14.98 10.57 -4.06
N ILE A 120 -14.88 11.41 -3.04
CA ILE A 120 -13.60 11.83 -2.46
C ILE A 120 -12.80 10.66 -1.90
N ASP A 121 -13.46 9.69 -1.26
CA ASP A 121 -12.79 8.53 -0.66
C ASP A 121 -12.11 7.65 -1.71
N SER A 122 -12.80 7.40 -2.84
CA SER A 122 -12.25 6.61 -3.96
C SER A 122 -11.09 7.34 -4.64
N ILE A 123 -11.19 8.67 -4.77
CA ILE A 123 -10.15 9.53 -5.33
C ILE A 123 -8.93 9.55 -4.41
N SER A 124 -9.13 9.67 -3.10
CA SER A 124 -8.06 9.62 -2.10
C SER A 124 -7.39 8.24 -2.07
N ALA A 125 -8.17 7.16 -2.15
CA ALA A 125 -7.62 5.80 -2.24
C ALA A 125 -6.74 5.62 -3.49
N LYS A 126 -7.19 6.11 -4.66
CA LYS A 126 -6.39 6.05 -5.89
C LYS A 126 -5.12 6.88 -5.81
N MET A 127 -5.18 8.08 -5.24
CA MET A 127 -3.98 8.88 -4.97
C MET A 127 -2.99 8.12 -4.08
N MET A 128 -3.46 7.49 -3.02
CA MET A 128 -2.60 6.73 -2.10
C MET A 128 -1.98 5.49 -2.77
N GLU A 129 -2.69 4.85 -3.69
CA GLU A 129 -2.18 3.76 -4.52
C GLU A 129 -1.04 4.24 -5.44
N MET A 130 -1.25 5.36 -6.16
CA MET A 130 -0.23 5.97 -7.02
C MET A 130 1.04 6.32 -6.24
N VAL A 131 0.88 6.93 -5.06
CA VAL A 131 2.01 7.29 -4.17
C VAL A 131 2.79 6.06 -3.71
N ASP A 132 2.13 4.95 -3.40
CA ASP A 132 2.80 3.71 -2.97
C ASP A 132 3.63 3.07 -4.09
N ARG A 133 3.17 3.17 -5.34
CA ARG A 133 3.83 2.59 -6.52
C ARG A 133 4.95 3.45 -7.09
N ALA A 134 4.98 4.73 -6.78
CA ALA A 134 5.95 5.67 -7.32
C ALA A 134 7.41 5.26 -7.04
N ARG A 135 8.26 5.36 -8.07
CA ARG A 135 9.68 4.96 -8.05
C ARG A 135 10.64 6.10 -8.30
N ARG A 136 10.20 7.22 -8.89
CA ARG A 136 11.06 8.36 -9.28
C ARG A 136 10.57 9.68 -8.71
N SER A 137 9.28 9.99 -8.89
CA SER A 137 8.73 11.29 -8.52
C SER A 137 7.28 11.24 -8.12
N ILE A 138 6.90 12.05 -7.15
CA ILE A 138 5.54 12.28 -6.68
C ILE A 138 5.31 13.79 -6.65
N LEU A 139 4.35 14.27 -7.42
CA LEU A 139 3.90 15.66 -7.45
C LEU A 139 2.43 15.70 -7.08
N ILE A 140 2.07 16.48 -6.07
CA ILE A 140 0.69 16.59 -5.58
C ILE A 140 0.33 18.07 -5.42
N ILE A 141 -0.83 18.44 -5.95
CA ILE A 141 -1.53 19.69 -5.64
C ILE A 141 -2.90 19.28 -5.11
N SER A 142 -3.23 19.58 -3.87
CA SER A 142 -4.49 19.12 -3.29
C SER A 142 -4.91 19.97 -2.10
N PRO A 143 -6.20 20.27 -1.95
CA PRO A 143 -6.79 20.55 -0.66
C PRO A 143 -6.91 19.21 0.10
N PHE A 144 -6.65 19.23 1.38
CA PHE A 144 -6.82 18.06 2.23
C PHE A 144 -8.00 18.29 3.17
N SER A 145 -8.93 17.36 3.18
CA SER A 145 -10.18 17.47 3.94
C SER A 145 -10.08 16.88 5.35
N SER A 146 -9.14 15.95 5.57
CA SER A 146 -9.00 15.30 6.87
C SER A 146 -7.54 15.15 7.31
N LEU A 147 -7.31 15.19 8.63
CA LEU A 147 -6.01 14.91 9.22
C LEU A 147 -5.57 13.45 9.02
N ASP A 148 -6.51 12.51 8.92
CA ASP A 148 -6.22 11.10 8.68
C ASP A 148 -5.65 10.88 7.28
N GLU A 149 -6.17 11.58 6.27
CA GLU A 149 -5.61 11.57 4.92
C GLU A 149 -4.17 12.10 4.92
N ILE A 150 -3.93 13.24 5.57
CA ILE A 150 -2.60 13.84 5.67
C ILE A 150 -1.62 12.92 6.40
N ASN A 151 -2.02 12.35 7.53
CA ASN A 151 -1.19 11.43 8.30
C ASN A 151 -0.82 10.17 7.51
N THR A 152 -1.78 9.65 6.74
CA THR A 152 -1.56 8.50 5.86
C THR A 152 -0.59 8.85 4.74
N LEU A 153 -0.79 10.00 4.07
CA LEU A 153 0.10 10.50 3.03
C LEU A 153 1.52 10.75 3.57
N THR A 154 1.65 11.37 4.74
CA THR A 154 2.95 11.63 5.38
C THR A 154 3.75 10.34 5.62
N LYS A 155 3.08 9.26 6.08
CA LYS A 155 3.72 7.95 6.25
C LYS A 155 4.23 7.39 4.92
N LYS A 156 3.43 7.51 3.85
CA LYS A 156 3.79 7.05 2.51
C LYS A 156 4.92 7.87 1.90
N ILE A 157 4.90 9.20 2.03
CA ILE A 157 6.00 10.09 1.61
C ILE A 157 7.31 9.70 2.29
N ARG A 158 7.30 9.44 3.60
CA ARG A 158 8.50 8.98 4.32
C ARG A 158 9.05 7.67 3.77
N LYS A 159 8.16 6.74 3.40
CA LYS A 159 8.55 5.46 2.77
C LYS A 159 9.14 5.69 1.39
N ALA A 160 8.54 6.56 0.57
CA ALA A 160 9.03 6.92 -0.76
C ALA A 160 10.41 7.59 -0.71
N ARG A 161 10.63 8.54 0.20
CA ARG A 161 11.93 9.20 0.39
C ARG A 161 13.07 8.25 0.75
N ARG A 162 12.78 7.19 1.52
CA ARG A 162 13.77 6.13 1.83
C ARG A 162 14.22 5.35 0.60
N LYS A 163 13.50 5.48 -0.50
CA LYS A 163 13.78 4.87 -1.81
C LYS A 163 14.28 5.88 -2.84
N ASP A 164 14.73 7.06 -2.38
CA ASP A 164 15.21 8.17 -3.23
C ASP A 164 14.16 8.72 -4.20
N VAL A 165 12.87 8.57 -3.90
CA VAL A 165 11.79 9.18 -4.68
C VAL A 165 11.71 10.66 -4.35
N THR A 166 11.74 11.50 -5.39
CA THR A 166 11.52 12.95 -5.26
C THR A 166 10.06 13.24 -4.98
N VAL A 167 9.78 13.99 -3.91
CA VAL A 167 8.41 14.32 -3.52
C VAL A 167 8.23 15.82 -3.41
N ARG A 168 7.15 16.35 -3.99
CA ARG A 168 6.72 17.74 -3.83
C ARG A 168 5.21 17.79 -3.67
N VAL A 169 4.73 18.44 -2.63
CA VAL A 169 3.31 18.57 -2.29
C VAL A 169 2.97 20.06 -2.14
N ILE A 170 1.96 20.50 -2.84
CA ILE A 170 1.35 21.82 -2.66
C ILE A 170 -0.01 21.64 -2.02
N VAL A 171 -0.15 22.13 -0.80
CA VAL A 171 -1.45 22.20 -0.12
C VAL A 171 -2.15 23.47 -0.60
N THR A 172 -3.34 23.31 -1.14
CA THR A 172 -4.13 24.44 -1.60
C THR A 172 -5.25 24.78 -0.62
N PHE A 173 -5.40 26.05 -0.34
CA PHE A 173 -6.56 26.58 0.36
C PHE A 173 -7.32 27.48 -0.62
N PHE A 174 -8.63 27.33 -0.58
CA PHE A 174 -9.55 28.21 -1.32
C PHE A 174 -10.22 29.16 -0.31
N ASP A 175 -11.55 29.23 -0.30
CA ASP A 175 -12.30 30.12 0.59
C ASP A 175 -12.32 29.66 2.06
N ASP A 176 -11.78 28.47 2.34
CA ASP A 176 -11.78 27.85 3.66
C ASP A 176 -10.44 28.01 4.42
N TRP A 177 -9.59 28.91 3.94
CA TRP A 177 -8.32 29.20 4.63
C TRP A 177 -8.55 29.89 5.96
N THR A 178 -7.91 29.37 7.00
CA THR A 178 -7.80 29.99 8.32
C THR A 178 -6.40 29.73 8.89
N PRO A 179 -5.79 30.66 9.65
CA PRO A 179 -4.50 30.42 10.29
C PRO A 179 -4.46 29.13 11.11
N SER A 180 -5.52 28.86 11.90
CA SER A 180 -5.59 27.64 12.71
C SER A 180 -5.62 26.36 11.88
N ARG A 181 -6.23 26.38 10.71
CA ARG A 181 -6.25 25.23 9.79
C ARG A 181 -4.89 25.03 9.14
N GLU A 182 -4.20 26.12 8.78
CA GLU A 182 -2.84 26.06 8.27
C GLU A 182 -1.88 25.47 9.29
N GLU A 183 -1.95 25.89 10.55
CA GLU A 183 -1.15 25.35 11.65
C GLU A 183 -1.38 23.85 11.86
N LEU A 184 -2.63 23.39 11.83
CA LEU A 184 -2.96 21.96 11.97
C LEU A 184 -2.36 21.13 10.84
N ILE A 185 -2.41 21.63 9.60
CA ILE A 185 -1.84 20.97 8.44
C ILE A 185 -0.31 21.01 8.51
N ALA A 186 0.28 22.13 8.93
CA ALA A 186 1.72 22.27 9.14
C ALA A 186 2.25 21.24 10.15
N GLU A 187 1.57 21.08 11.29
CA GLU A 187 1.95 20.08 12.29
C GLU A 187 1.86 18.66 11.73
N ALA A 188 0.81 18.34 10.97
CA ALA A 188 0.65 17.03 10.35
C ALA A 188 1.73 16.71 9.29
N PHE A 189 2.23 17.71 8.57
CA PHE A 189 3.33 17.57 7.61
C PHE A 189 4.72 17.83 8.21
N ARG A 190 4.86 18.15 9.49
CA ARG A 190 6.10 18.57 10.14
C ARG A 190 7.31 17.69 9.80
N ILE A 191 7.12 16.39 9.67
CA ILE A 191 8.21 15.42 9.41
C ILE A 191 8.72 15.50 7.97
N VAL A 192 7.90 15.98 7.04
CA VAL A 192 8.19 16.08 5.60
C VAL A 192 8.09 17.50 5.08
N LYS A 193 8.17 18.50 5.95
CA LYS A 193 7.93 19.91 5.65
C LYS A 193 8.76 20.48 4.48
N ASN A 194 9.95 19.96 4.27
CA ASN A 194 10.81 20.40 3.16
C ASN A 194 10.25 20.06 1.76
N ASP A 195 9.32 19.10 1.71
CA ASP A 195 8.68 18.63 0.49
C ASP A 195 7.27 19.22 0.33
N VAL A 196 6.87 20.12 1.24
CA VAL A 196 5.49 20.65 1.29
C VAL A 196 5.50 22.16 1.25
N ARG A 197 4.67 22.72 0.41
CA ARG A 197 4.39 24.15 0.32
C ARG A 197 2.89 24.42 0.42
N VAL A 198 2.55 25.65 0.75
CA VAL A 198 1.16 26.12 0.84
C VAL A 198 0.89 27.15 -0.24
N PHE A 199 -0.18 26.95 -0.97
CA PHE A 199 -0.71 27.91 -1.93
C PHE A 199 -2.10 28.37 -1.45
N ILE A 200 -2.24 29.68 -1.24
CA ILE A 200 -3.51 30.30 -0.85
C ILE A 200 -3.98 31.11 -2.05
N ASP A 201 -5.10 30.69 -2.61
CA ASP A 201 -5.74 31.44 -3.68
C ASP A 201 -6.56 32.59 -3.05
N GLN A 202 -5.97 33.78 -3.02
CA GLN A 202 -6.66 34.97 -2.56
C GLN A 202 -7.35 35.62 -3.76
N HIS A 203 -8.67 35.62 -3.75
CA HIS A 203 -9.53 36.07 -4.85
C HIS A 203 -9.46 37.58 -5.17
N ASP A 204 -8.59 38.38 -4.54
CA ASP A 204 -8.57 39.84 -4.67
C ASP A 204 -7.63 40.40 -5.77
N ASP A 205 -7.00 39.56 -6.59
CA ASP A 205 -6.18 40.08 -7.71
C ASP A 205 -7.00 40.17 -9.00
N GLU A 206 -7.55 41.35 -9.28
CA GLU A 206 -8.23 41.70 -10.55
C GLU A 206 -7.36 41.48 -11.80
N ASP A 207 -6.04 41.31 -11.65
CA ASP A 207 -5.07 41.17 -12.74
C ASP A 207 -4.80 39.71 -13.19
N ARG A 208 -5.26 38.70 -12.45
CA ARG A 208 -5.16 37.31 -12.92
C ARG A 208 -6.36 36.95 -13.79
N LYS A 209 -6.20 37.13 -15.10
CA LYS A 209 -7.05 36.53 -16.14
C LYS A 209 -6.97 34.99 -16.07
N ILE A 210 -7.43 34.39 -14.99
CA ILE A 210 -7.80 32.98 -14.99
C ILE A 210 -9.09 32.93 -15.82
N ASP A 211 -9.02 32.17 -16.90
CA ASP A 211 -10.07 31.98 -17.88
C ASP A 211 -11.44 31.82 -17.18
N GLU A 212 -12.42 32.65 -17.49
CA GLU A 212 -13.76 32.65 -16.87
C GLU A 212 -14.43 31.29 -16.92
N GLN A 213 -14.05 30.44 -17.86
CA GLN A 213 -14.52 29.05 -17.97
C GLN A 213 -14.15 28.18 -16.77
N PHE A 214 -13.11 28.53 -16.01
CA PHE A 214 -12.68 27.75 -14.84
C PHE A 214 -13.22 28.29 -13.51
N ARG A 215 -13.93 29.39 -13.48
CA ARG A 215 -14.51 29.95 -12.25
C ARG A 215 -15.56 29.06 -11.59
N HIS A 216 -16.25 28.23 -12.38
CA HIS A 216 -17.30 27.32 -11.90
C HIS A 216 -16.83 25.88 -11.65
N HIS A 217 -15.60 25.54 -12.06
CA HIS A 217 -15.03 24.22 -11.87
C HIS A 217 -13.68 24.35 -11.17
N ARG A 218 -13.66 24.13 -9.88
CA ARG A 218 -12.40 24.17 -9.11
C ARG A 218 -11.66 22.86 -9.27
N PHE A 219 -10.43 22.94 -9.76
CA PHE A 219 -9.50 21.81 -9.68
C PHE A 219 -9.30 21.49 -8.21
N SER A 220 -9.92 20.41 -7.74
CA SER A 220 -9.82 20.03 -6.33
C SER A 220 -8.53 19.28 -6.03
N ARG A 221 -8.02 18.50 -7.01
CA ARG A 221 -6.81 17.69 -6.80
C ARG A 221 -6.11 17.40 -8.11
N TRP A 222 -4.78 17.46 -8.07
CA TRP A 222 -3.91 17.05 -9.16
C TRP A 222 -2.74 16.24 -8.59
N VAL A 223 -2.50 15.05 -9.14
CA VAL A 223 -1.44 14.15 -8.71
C VAL A 223 -0.75 13.60 -9.95
N SER A 224 0.59 13.64 -9.97
CA SER A 224 1.38 12.95 -11.00
C SER A 224 2.46 12.11 -10.36
N THR A 225 2.63 10.88 -10.84
CA THR A 225 3.68 9.96 -10.39
C THR A 225 4.53 9.49 -11.55
N ASP A 226 5.84 9.52 -11.37
CA ASP A 226 6.87 9.05 -12.31
C ASP A 226 6.79 9.63 -13.73
N ARG A 227 5.99 10.70 -13.93
CA ARG A 227 5.63 11.27 -15.24
C ARG A 227 4.91 10.24 -16.15
N ARG A 228 4.25 9.25 -15.57
CA ARG A 228 3.53 8.19 -16.27
C ARG A 228 2.06 8.14 -15.93
N GLU A 229 1.71 8.54 -14.72
CA GLU A 229 0.34 8.54 -14.24
C GLU A 229 -0.07 9.96 -13.83
N ILE A 230 -1.33 10.27 -14.10
CA ILE A 230 -1.95 11.52 -13.66
C ILE A 230 -3.35 11.23 -13.11
N LEU A 231 -3.69 11.89 -12.01
CA LEU A 231 -5.02 11.96 -11.44
C LEU A 231 -5.45 13.41 -11.36
N MET A 232 -6.52 13.76 -12.03
CA MET A 232 -7.10 15.10 -12.01
C MET A 232 -8.52 15.03 -11.48
N ALA A 233 -8.79 15.71 -10.36
CA ALA A 233 -10.10 15.80 -9.77
C ALA A 233 -10.67 17.20 -9.94
N ILE A 234 -11.96 17.26 -10.25
CA ILE A 234 -12.73 18.49 -10.41
C ILE A 234 -13.91 18.42 -9.46
N ALA A 235 -14.09 19.44 -8.64
CA ALA A 235 -15.25 19.61 -7.80
C ALA A 235 -16.22 20.62 -8.43
N GLU A 236 -17.50 20.35 -8.35
CA GLU A 236 -18.54 21.31 -8.70
C GLU A 236 -18.60 22.39 -7.61
N ALA A 237 -18.43 23.63 -7.98
CA ALA A 237 -18.60 24.76 -7.07
C ALA A 237 -20.05 25.28 -7.18
N ALA A 238 -20.90 24.96 -6.23
CA ALA A 238 -22.21 25.55 -6.09
C ALA A 238 -22.16 26.67 -5.04
N GLU A 239 -22.54 27.89 -5.40
CA GLU A 239 -22.66 29.05 -4.52
C GLU A 239 -21.45 29.32 -3.57
N GLY A 240 -20.21 29.11 -4.07
CA GLY A 240 -18.99 29.36 -3.27
C GLY A 240 -18.58 28.22 -2.32
N VAL A 241 -19.36 27.17 -2.22
CA VAL A 241 -19.01 25.98 -1.42
C VAL A 241 -18.60 24.84 -2.36
N THR A 242 -17.43 24.28 -2.13
CA THR A 242 -16.96 23.08 -2.87
C THR A 242 -17.74 21.86 -2.36
N ASP A 243 -18.63 21.31 -3.17
CA ASP A 243 -19.36 20.09 -2.85
C ASP A 243 -18.43 18.88 -3.02
N LEU A 244 -17.87 18.40 -1.91
CA LEU A 244 -16.98 17.25 -1.91
C LEU A 244 -17.69 15.92 -2.19
N GLU A 245 -19.02 15.87 -2.15
CA GLU A 245 -19.80 14.68 -2.53
C GLU A 245 -19.91 14.52 -4.05
N ARG A 246 -19.76 15.62 -4.80
CA ARG A 246 -19.86 15.66 -6.26
C ARG A 246 -18.51 15.79 -6.97
N VAL A 247 -17.44 15.27 -6.36
CA VAL A 247 -16.12 15.27 -6.97
C VAL A 247 -15.99 14.12 -7.96
N ILE A 248 -15.52 14.45 -9.15
CA ILE A 248 -15.18 13.48 -10.20
C ILE A 248 -13.70 13.61 -10.51
N ALA A 249 -13.01 12.49 -10.66
CA ALA A 249 -11.62 12.48 -11.11
C ALA A 249 -11.44 11.58 -12.33
N ILE A 250 -10.49 11.97 -13.17
CA ILE A 250 -9.96 11.12 -14.24
C ILE A 250 -8.55 10.72 -13.84
N TRP A 251 -8.31 9.42 -13.79
CA TRP A 251 -6.98 8.84 -13.71
C TRP A 251 -6.56 8.34 -15.09
N ILE A 252 -5.33 8.61 -15.48
CA ILE A 252 -4.76 8.19 -16.76
C ILE A 252 -3.35 7.67 -16.52
N SER A 253 -3.05 6.48 -17.06
CA SER A 253 -1.73 5.88 -17.07
C SER A 253 -1.20 5.82 -18.50
N ASN A 254 -0.50 6.87 -18.90
CA ASN A 254 0.19 6.95 -20.19
C ASN A 254 1.26 8.02 -20.15
N ALA A 255 2.52 7.66 -20.42
CA ALA A 255 3.64 8.58 -20.33
C ALA A 255 3.54 9.76 -21.32
N ALA A 256 3.09 9.52 -22.56
CA ALA A 256 2.96 10.57 -23.56
C ALA A 256 1.85 11.55 -23.20
N PHE A 257 0.70 11.04 -22.74
CA PHE A 257 -0.40 11.86 -22.27
C PHE A 257 0.00 12.69 -21.04
N THR A 258 0.64 12.05 -20.08
CA THR A 258 1.08 12.70 -18.83
C THR A 258 2.11 13.81 -19.11
N GLN A 259 3.04 13.61 -20.05
CA GLN A 259 3.98 14.65 -20.48
C GLN A 259 3.29 15.86 -21.09
N TYR A 260 2.22 15.64 -21.86
CA TYR A 260 1.50 16.72 -22.53
C TYR A 260 0.56 17.49 -21.58
N PHE A 261 -0.18 16.78 -20.72
CA PHE A 261 -1.19 17.38 -19.85
C PHE A 261 -0.73 17.70 -18.42
N ALA A 262 0.44 17.20 -18.03
CA ALA A 262 1.08 17.53 -16.75
C ALA A 262 2.48 18.12 -17.00
N PRO A 263 2.60 19.22 -17.74
CA PRO A 263 3.90 19.85 -17.93
C PRO A 263 4.46 20.22 -16.55
N SER A 264 5.67 19.79 -16.29
CA SER A 264 6.42 20.14 -15.07
C SER A 264 6.43 21.65 -14.82
N ASP A 265 6.44 22.42 -15.88
CA ASP A 265 6.51 23.87 -15.88
C ASP A 265 5.33 24.53 -15.14
N ARG A 266 4.12 23.96 -15.28
CA ARG A 266 2.94 24.49 -14.57
C ARG A 266 2.98 24.18 -13.07
N PHE A 267 3.41 22.98 -12.71
CA PHE A 267 3.63 22.65 -11.31
C PHE A 267 4.76 23.50 -10.72
N ASP A 268 5.87 23.65 -11.44
CA ASP A 268 7.03 24.42 -11.01
C ASP A 268 6.66 25.90 -10.81
N SER A 269 5.86 26.47 -11.70
CA SER A 269 5.37 27.86 -11.54
C SER A 269 4.53 28.04 -10.26
N ILE A 270 3.63 27.11 -9.95
CA ILE A 270 2.85 27.18 -8.72
C ILE A 270 3.75 26.90 -7.51
N TRP A 271 4.70 26.01 -7.62
CA TRP A 271 5.66 25.71 -6.56
C TRP A 271 6.50 26.93 -6.18
N GLU A 272 6.96 27.70 -7.16
CA GLU A 272 7.79 28.90 -6.92
C GLU A 272 7.04 30.00 -6.17
N ILE A 273 5.76 30.20 -6.48
CA ILE A 273 4.93 31.23 -5.80
C ILE A 273 4.33 30.74 -4.47
N SER A 274 4.39 29.43 -4.18
CA SER A 274 3.88 28.84 -2.95
C SER A 274 4.83 29.10 -1.78
N LYS A 275 4.28 29.23 -0.57
CA LYS A 275 5.06 29.46 0.65
C LYS A 275 5.47 28.11 1.28
N PRO A 276 6.71 27.99 1.82
CA PRO A 276 7.07 26.85 2.64
C PRO A 276 6.11 26.70 3.81
N ILE A 277 5.74 25.47 4.15
CA ILE A 277 4.95 25.22 5.36
C ILE A 277 5.86 25.35 6.58
N THR A 278 5.50 26.16 7.52
CA THR A 278 6.32 26.54 8.71
C THR A 278 5.89 25.79 9.96
#